data_566eee358e3a62467c07a05d8d4c33be
#
_entry.id   566eee358e3a62467c07a05d8d4c33be
#
_cell.length_a   1.000
_cell.length_b   1.000
_cell.length_c   1.000
_cell.angle_alpha   90.00
_cell.angle_beta   90.00
_cell.angle_gamma   90.00
#
_symmetry.space_group_name_H-M   'P 1'
#
loop_
_entity.id
_entity.type
_entity.pdbx_description
1 polymer ?
#
loop_
_entity_poly.entity_id
_entity_poly.type
_entity_poly.pdbx_seq_one_letter_code
_entity_poly.pdbx_strand_id
1 'polypeptide(L)'
;PYPRREMAGRKNGDSFIQTQTIQYFRLSFIMQNQSSHTQNIQAPLVSFIITTYNMPTEYLEECLKSILQLSLNAKEREIILVDDGSDICAINGLTEYLQDIIYLRQPNQGASVARNYGMMIAKGRFIQFVDGDDYLVQTAYEHCLDIVRYHQPDIVTFNYVKNRQTDTPPYELPTPISGTAYMSNHNLHGSACSYIFRSSIRGTLQFTPGIVYGEDEEFTPQLFLRAERIFKMDAEAYYYRENPNSVTHQMDHEKISQKMDNSLEVILHLQKLLDKIPVAERQALSRRIAQLSMDYLVNNIRLKHSLIALNHAIKKLRKHGLYPLPDKEYTKKYTMFRKMIGTYVGRMALLFFIKK
;
A
#
# COMPACT_ATOMS: atom_id res chain seq x y z
N PRO A 1 -15.51 61.17 20.98
CA PRO A 1 -14.16 60.69 21.03
C PRO A 1 -14.13 59.28 21.59
N TYR A 2 -13.94 58.30 20.74
CA TYR A 2 -13.76 56.93 21.16
C TYR A 2 -12.31 56.53 20.82
N PRO A 3 -11.59 55.84 21.69
CA PRO A 3 -10.24 55.40 21.40
C PRO A 3 -10.23 54.14 20.54
N ARG A 4 -9.31 54.11 19.59
CA ARG A 4 -9.00 52.96 18.72
C ARG A 4 -8.42 51.84 19.55
N ARG A 5 -8.95 50.61 19.42
CA ARG A 5 -8.33 49.38 19.85
C ARG A 5 -7.37 48.87 18.75
N GLU A 6 -6.11 48.81 19.06
CA GLU A 6 -5.09 48.14 18.28
C GLU A 6 -5.35 46.62 18.30
N MET A 7 -5.42 46.01 17.11
CA MET A 7 -5.38 44.58 16.94
C MET A 7 -3.92 44.14 16.93
N ALA A 8 -3.46 43.48 18.00
CA ALA A 8 -2.17 42.83 18.04
C ALA A 8 -2.20 41.56 17.18
N GLY A 9 -1.29 41.52 16.22
CA GLY A 9 -1.24 40.50 15.18
C GLY A 9 -0.76 39.12 15.65
N ARG A 10 -1.37 38.12 15.09
CA ARG A 10 -0.87 36.74 15.04
C ARG A 10 0.38 36.70 14.13
N LYS A 11 1.56 36.60 14.71
CA LYS A 11 2.81 36.27 14.02
C LYS A 11 3.68 35.41 14.94
N ASN A 12 3.40 34.14 15.10
CA ASN A 12 4.33 33.20 15.73
C ASN A 12 4.24 31.74 15.22
N GLY A 13 3.43 31.44 14.19
CA GLY A 13 3.36 30.06 13.64
C GLY A 13 4.35 29.79 12.51
N ASP A 14 4.61 30.77 11.65
CA ASP A 14 5.40 30.58 10.43
C ASP A 14 6.91 30.55 10.65
N SER A 15 7.41 31.14 11.76
CA SER A 15 8.85 31.17 12.02
C SER A 15 9.41 29.82 12.52
N PHE A 16 8.61 29.00 13.18
CA PHE A 16 9.05 27.70 13.72
C PHE A 16 9.19 26.65 12.63
N ILE A 17 8.27 26.63 11.67
CA ILE A 17 8.29 25.71 10.52
C ILE A 17 9.45 26.08 9.58
N GLN A 18 9.68 27.37 9.31
CA GLN A 18 10.81 27.81 8.50
C GLN A 18 12.16 27.51 9.15
N THR A 19 12.26 27.61 10.47
CA THR A 19 13.53 27.35 11.19
C THR A 19 13.91 25.87 11.15
N GLN A 20 12.93 24.95 11.28
CA GLN A 20 13.20 23.51 11.17
C GLN A 20 13.57 23.11 9.73
N THR A 21 12.87 23.64 8.73
CA THR A 21 13.17 23.37 7.31
C THR A 21 14.57 23.87 6.93
N ILE A 22 14.97 25.05 7.41
CA ILE A 22 16.33 25.60 7.17
C ILE A 22 17.42 24.80 7.88
N GLN A 23 17.13 24.26 9.05
CA GLN A 23 18.09 23.42 9.79
C GLN A 23 18.30 22.06 9.10
N TYR A 24 17.26 21.50 8.48
CA TYR A 24 17.34 20.29 7.65
C TYR A 24 18.14 20.53 6.37
N PHE A 25 17.91 21.64 5.66
CA PHE A 25 18.67 21.99 4.47
C PHE A 25 20.18 22.28 4.80
N ARG A 26 20.46 22.86 5.96
CA ARG A 26 21.86 23.08 6.39
C ARG A 26 22.58 21.78 6.73
N LEU A 27 21.95 20.83 7.39
CA LEU A 27 22.52 19.52 7.69
C LEU A 27 22.77 18.69 6.42
N SER A 28 21.83 18.70 5.46
CA SER A 28 22.03 18.00 4.18
C SER A 28 23.14 18.65 3.34
N PHE A 29 23.29 19.98 3.36
CA PHE A 29 24.32 20.70 2.64
C PHE A 29 25.72 20.51 3.27
N ILE A 30 25.80 20.41 4.60
CA ILE A 30 27.08 20.12 5.31
C ILE A 30 27.51 18.68 5.07
N MET A 31 26.55 17.70 5.00
CA MET A 31 26.86 16.32 4.65
C MET A 31 27.29 16.14 3.20
N GLN A 32 26.79 16.95 2.26
CA GLN A 32 27.24 16.93 0.86
C GLN A 32 28.65 17.50 0.66
N ASN A 33 29.13 18.40 1.51
CA ASN A 33 30.43 19.07 1.32
C ASN A 33 31.61 18.43 2.09
N GLN A 34 31.38 17.33 2.86
CA GLN A 34 32.48 16.64 3.57
C GLN A 34 33.00 15.37 2.89
N SER A 35 32.56 15.02 1.68
CA SER A 35 33.02 13.79 1.02
C SER A 35 33.70 14.02 -0.31
N SER A 36 34.95 14.52 -0.27
CA SER A 36 35.95 14.38 -1.36
C SER A 36 36.75 13.06 -1.25
N HIS A 37 36.23 12.05 -0.54
CA HIS A 37 36.62 10.66 -0.67
C HIS A 37 35.37 9.87 -1.03
N THR A 38 35.07 9.75 -2.32
CA THR A 38 34.06 8.83 -2.86
C THR A 38 34.49 7.39 -2.60
N GLN A 39 34.27 6.90 -1.39
CA GLN A 39 33.96 5.49 -1.24
C GLN A 39 32.68 5.29 -2.06
N ASN A 40 32.74 4.37 -2.99
CA ASN A 40 31.58 3.93 -3.79
C ASN A 40 30.60 3.27 -2.82
N ILE A 41 29.77 4.06 -2.10
CA ILE A 41 28.77 3.57 -1.16
C ILE A 41 27.71 2.94 -2.02
N GLN A 42 27.81 1.61 -2.17
CA GLN A 42 26.82 0.82 -2.89
C GLN A 42 25.47 0.99 -2.17
N ALA A 43 24.44 1.40 -2.94
CA ALA A 43 23.09 1.53 -2.41
C ALA A 43 22.62 0.21 -1.79
N PRO A 44 21.87 0.23 -0.69
CA PRO A 44 21.29 -0.99 -0.11
C PRO A 44 20.51 -1.80 -1.15
N LEU A 45 20.47 -3.10 -0.99
CA LEU A 45 19.69 -3.96 -1.88
C LEU A 45 18.21 -3.70 -1.68
N VAL A 46 17.74 -3.70 -0.41
CA VAL A 46 16.33 -3.51 -0.06
C VAL A 46 16.19 -2.46 1.04
N SER A 47 15.28 -1.49 0.84
CA SER A 47 14.73 -0.65 1.89
C SER A 47 13.41 -1.25 2.37
N PHE A 48 13.37 -1.66 3.62
CA PHE A 48 12.16 -2.09 4.31
C PHE A 48 11.52 -0.87 4.96
N ILE A 49 10.31 -0.52 4.53
CA ILE A 49 9.55 0.61 5.06
C ILE A 49 8.47 0.06 5.96
N ILE A 50 8.61 0.27 7.27
CA ILE A 50 7.68 -0.18 8.29
C ILE A 50 6.85 1.03 8.71
N THR A 51 5.51 0.93 8.63
CA THR A 51 4.61 1.96 9.15
C THR A 51 3.97 1.50 10.45
N THR A 52 3.88 2.42 11.43
CA THR A 52 3.33 2.10 12.74
C THR A 52 2.51 3.26 13.31
N TYR A 53 1.45 2.93 14.04
CA TYR A 53 0.64 3.85 14.83
C TYR A 53 0.04 3.13 16.03
N ASN A 54 0.40 3.56 17.24
CA ASN A 54 -0.06 2.97 18.52
C ASN A 54 0.09 1.44 18.56
N MET A 55 1.18 0.91 18.00
CA MET A 55 1.45 -0.51 17.92
C MET A 55 2.13 -1.02 19.19
N PRO A 56 1.73 -2.20 19.74
CA PRO A 56 2.48 -2.84 20.79
C PRO A 56 3.94 -3.08 20.40
N THR A 57 4.85 -2.83 21.34
CA THR A 57 6.30 -2.97 21.11
C THR A 57 6.67 -4.38 20.67
N GLU A 58 6.04 -5.40 21.23
CA GLU A 58 6.28 -6.81 20.92
C GLU A 58 6.04 -7.14 19.44
N TYR A 59 5.05 -6.52 18.81
CA TYR A 59 4.77 -6.71 17.39
C TYR A 59 5.85 -6.06 16.53
N LEU A 60 6.24 -4.83 16.88
CA LEU A 60 7.34 -4.14 16.19
C LEU A 60 8.67 -4.88 16.32
N GLU A 61 8.96 -5.46 17.50
CA GLU A 61 10.14 -6.29 17.69
C GLU A 61 10.10 -7.55 16.82
N GLU A 62 8.96 -8.26 16.75
CA GLU A 62 8.80 -9.43 15.90
C GLU A 62 8.98 -9.08 14.42
N CYS A 63 8.40 -7.95 13.99
CA CYS A 63 8.60 -7.39 12.66
C CYS A 63 10.09 -7.13 12.37
N LEU A 64 10.78 -6.39 13.23
CA LEU A 64 12.20 -6.07 13.07
C LEU A 64 13.09 -7.30 13.09
N LYS A 65 12.86 -8.23 14.03
CA LYS A 65 13.59 -9.50 14.11
C LYS A 65 13.48 -10.31 12.82
N SER A 66 12.28 -10.35 12.21
CA SER A 66 12.06 -11.07 10.95
C SER A 66 12.91 -10.52 9.80
N ILE A 67 13.14 -9.22 9.76
CA ILE A 67 13.98 -8.55 8.75
C ILE A 67 15.47 -8.72 9.08
N LEU A 68 15.83 -8.61 10.35
CA LEU A 68 17.21 -8.73 10.80
C LEU A 68 17.79 -10.15 10.65
N GLN A 69 16.93 -11.15 10.66
CA GLN A 69 17.28 -12.57 10.46
C GLN A 69 17.46 -12.96 8.99
N LEU A 70 17.10 -12.09 8.04
CA LEU A 70 17.32 -12.34 6.61
C LEU A 70 18.80 -12.37 6.27
N SER A 71 19.16 -13.11 5.22
CA SER A 71 20.54 -13.23 4.70
C SER A 71 21.09 -11.95 4.06
N LEU A 72 20.62 -10.78 4.52
CA LEU A 72 21.07 -9.45 4.13
C LEU A 72 22.04 -8.91 5.20
N ASN A 73 23.25 -8.53 4.80
CA ASN A 73 24.15 -7.82 5.71
C ASN A 73 23.70 -6.35 5.92
N ALA A 74 24.29 -5.67 6.90
CA ALA A 74 23.91 -4.30 7.26
C ALA A 74 24.07 -3.28 6.13
N LYS A 75 24.88 -3.56 5.09
CA LYS A 75 25.01 -2.66 3.91
C LYS A 75 23.98 -2.99 2.82
N GLU A 76 23.41 -4.17 2.84
CA GLU A 76 22.41 -4.62 1.86
C GLU A 76 20.99 -4.30 2.28
N ARG A 77 20.74 -4.06 3.57
CA ARG A 77 19.41 -3.71 4.08
C ARG A 77 19.40 -2.28 4.63
N GLU A 78 18.28 -1.62 4.47
CA GLU A 78 17.92 -0.37 5.10
C GLU A 78 16.54 -0.54 5.72
N ILE A 79 16.40 -0.27 7.02
CA ILE A 79 15.12 -0.40 7.73
C ILE A 79 14.67 0.99 8.13
N ILE A 80 13.51 1.42 7.60
CA ILE A 80 12.93 2.73 7.85
C ILE A 80 11.62 2.52 8.61
N LEU A 81 11.62 2.88 9.91
CA LEU A 81 10.43 2.82 10.75
C LEU A 81 9.79 4.20 10.79
N VAL A 82 8.57 4.30 10.25
CA VAL A 82 7.78 5.53 10.22
C VAL A 82 6.66 5.45 11.25
N ASP A 83 6.79 6.21 12.32
CA ASP A 83 5.77 6.38 13.37
C ASP A 83 4.81 7.51 12.96
N ASP A 84 3.58 7.12 12.65
CA ASP A 84 2.51 8.04 12.22
C ASP A 84 1.81 8.72 13.41
N GLY A 85 2.60 9.24 14.34
CA GLY A 85 2.11 10.05 15.45
C GLY A 85 1.52 9.25 16.61
N SER A 86 2.12 8.11 16.98
CA SER A 86 1.73 7.33 18.15
C SER A 86 1.73 8.17 19.42
N ASP A 87 0.82 7.89 20.35
CA ASP A 87 0.73 8.58 21.65
C ASP A 87 2.03 8.46 22.44
N ILE A 88 2.61 7.27 22.45
CA ILE A 88 3.96 6.99 22.95
C ILE A 88 4.85 6.71 21.73
N CYS A 89 5.98 7.43 21.61
CA CYS A 89 6.90 7.22 20.50
C CYS A 89 7.33 5.76 20.42
N ALA A 90 7.14 5.13 19.27
CA ALA A 90 7.46 3.71 19.06
C ALA A 90 8.93 3.38 19.38
N ILE A 91 9.84 4.34 19.16
CA ILE A 91 11.27 4.19 19.43
C ILE A 91 11.61 3.93 20.90
N ASN A 92 10.77 4.35 21.84
CA ASN A 92 11.03 4.19 23.29
C ASN A 92 11.10 2.71 23.69
N GLY A 93 10.36 1.84 23.03
CA GLY A 93 10.39 0.39 23.25
C GLY A 93 11.44 -0.36 22.41
N LEU A 94 12.12 0.33 21.48
CA LEU A 94 13.01 -0.29 20.48
C LEU A 94 14.48 0.10 20.64
N THR A 95 14.92 0.37 21.88
CA THR A 95 16.27 0.87 22.16
C THR A 95 17.40 -0.06 21.71
N GLU A 96 17.16 -1.37 21.67
CA GLU A 96 18.12 -2.37 21.19
C GLU A 96 18.34 -2.32 19.67
N TYR A 97 17.39 -1.73 18.92
CA TYR A 97 17.40 -1.68 17.46
C TYR A 97 17.87 -0.34 16.88
N LEU A 98 18.25 0.63 17.71
CA LEU A 98 18.60 2.00 17.29
C LEU A 98 19.72 2.06 16.24
N GLN A 99 20.62 1.09 16.22
CA GLN A 99 21.72 1.03 15.25
C GLN A 99 21.30 0.41 13.91
N ASP A 100 20.17 -0.29 13.87
CA ASP A 100 19.68 -1.03 12.70
C ASP A 100 18.60 -0.27 11.93
N ILE A 101 17.97 0.76 12.54
CA ILE A 101 16.79 1.43 11.99
C ILE A 101 17.02 2.93 11.77
N ILE A 102 16.38 3.46 10.73
CA ILE A 102 16.14 4.89 10.54
C ILE A 102 14.75 5.17 11.07
N TYR A 103 14.66 5.86 12.22
CA TYR A 103 13.38 6.21 12.82
C TYR A 103 12.92 7.58 12.34
N LEU A 104 11.69 7.61 11.81
CA LEU A 104 10.99 8.83 11.39
C LEU A 104 9.70 8.95 12.17
N ARG A 105 9.30 10.17 12.53
CA ARG A 105 8.02 10.43 13.15
C ARG A 105 7.33 11.62 12.49
N GLN A 106 6.04 11.50 12.26
CA GLN A 106 5.18 12.56 11.74
C GLN A 106 3.92 12.70 12.61
N PRO A 107 3.19 13.83 12.55
CA PRO A 107 1.83 13.90 13.06
C PRO A 107 0.96 12.87 12.31
N ASN A 108 -0.03 12.28 12.99
CA ASN A 108 -0.90 11.27 12.37
C ASN A 108 -1.59 11.82 11.11
N GLN A 109 -1.28 11.21 9.95
CA GLN A 109 -1.81 11.55 8.63
C GLN A 109 -2.20 10.30 7.83
N GLY A 110 -2.13 9.12 8.45
CA GLY A 110 -2.50 7.84 7.87
C GLY A 110 -1.37 7.14 7.12
N ALA A 111 -1.58 5.85 6.86
CA ALA A 111 -0.61 4.94 6.25
C ALA A 111 -0.08 5.45 4.90
N SER A 112 -0.93 6.06 4.06
CA SER A 112 -0.55 6.65 2.77
C SER A 112 0.60 7.65 2.91
N VAL A 113 0.47 8.61 3.84
CA VAL A 113 1.49 9.65 4.05
C VAL A 113 2.73 9.05 4.69
N ALA A 114 2.58 8.14 5.64
CA ALA A 114 3.70 7.44 6.28
C ALA A 114 4.51 6.61 5.27
N ARG A 115 3.87 5.83 4.39
CA ARG A 115 4.55 5.10 3.31
C ARG A 115 5.25 6.04 2.33
N ASN A 116 4.63 7.16 1.96
CA ASN A 116 5.25 8.18 1.10
C ASN A 116 6.49 8.77 1.75
N TYR A 117 6.45 9.05 3.06
CA TYR A 117 7.59 9.57 3.79
C TYR A 117 8.74 8.57 3.83
N GLY A 118 8.45 7.29 4.11
CA GLY A 118 9.44 6.22 4.00
C GLY A 118 10.05 6.12 2.61
N MET A 119 9.24 6.14 1.54
CA MET A 119 9.71 6.10 0.15
C MET A 119 10.58 7.30 -0.25
N MET A 120 10.38 8.46 0.36
CA MET A 120 11.19 9.66 0.09
C MET A 120 12.62 9.50 0.63
N ILE A 121 12.79 8.79 1.74
CA ILE A 121 14.09 8.59 2.41
C ILE A 121 14.81 7.35 1.89
N ALA A 122 14.07 6.35 1.41
CA ALA A 122 14.58 5.06 0.96
C ALA A 122 15.66 5.19 -0.12
N LYS A 123 16.80 4.53 0.09
CA LYS A 123 17.98 4.49 -0.80
C LYS A 123 18.17 3.14 -1.47
N GLY A 124 17.42 2.12 -1.04
CA GLY A 124 17.51 0.76 -1.56
C GLY A 124 17.16 0.67 -3.04
N ARG A 125 17.82 -0.25 -3.74
CA ARG A 125 17.49 -0.58 -5.13
C ARG A 125 16.09 -1.15 -5.26
N PHE A 126 15.62 -1.80 -4.21
CA PHE A 126 14.26 -2.34 -4.07
C PHE A 126 13.61 -1.79 -2.80
N ILE A 127 12.28 -1.76 -2.78
CA ILE A 127 11.47 -1.34 -1.65
C ILE A 127 10.51 -2.48 -1.29
N GLN A 128 10.38 -2.74 0.02
CA GLN A 128 9.39 -3.60 0.64
C GLN A 128 8.65 -2.82 1.71
N PHE A 129 7.32 -2.75 1.62
CA PHE A 129 6.50 -2.28 2.73
C PHE A 129 6.21 -3.43 3.70
N VAL A 130 6.22 -3.12 4.99
CA VAL A 130 5.84 -4.05 6.05
C VAL A 130 4.95 -3.29 7.04
N ASP A 131 3.79 -3.82 7.38
CA ASP A 131 2.97 -3.23 8.42
C ASP A 131 3.53 -3.63 9.80
N GLY A 132 3.49 -2.72 10.77
CA GLY A 132 4.19 -2.88 12.06
C GLY A 132 3.68 -4.02 12.93
N ASP A 133 2.50 -4.57 12.64
CA ASP A 133 1.93 -5.76 13.32
C ASP A 133 2.22 -7.08 12.60
N ASP A 134 2.87 -7.04 11.42
CA ASP A 134 3.16 -8.18 10.57
C ASP A 134 4.65 -8.54 10.59
N TYR A 135 5.02 -9.66 9.96
CA TYR A 135 6.41 -10.07 9.83
C TYR A 135 6.66 -10.90 8.56
N LEU A 136 7.93 -10.99 8.16
CA LEU A 136 8.36 -11.77 7.01
C LEU A 136 8.61 -13.23 7.43
N VAL A 137 8.13 -14.18 6.62
CA VAL A 137 8.40 -15.61 6.83
C VAL A 137 9.76 -15.93 6.22
N GLN A 138 10.78 -16.03 7.06
CA GLN A 138 12.19 -16.05 6.68
C GLN A 138 12.51 -16.96 5.49
N THR A 139 12.28 -18.26 5.60
CA THR A 139 12.65 -19.23 4.54
C THR A 139 11.97 -18.90 3.20
N ALA A 140 10.69 -18.59 3.22
CA ALA A 140 9.93 -18.25 2.02
C ALA A 140 10.38 -16.90 1.42
N TYR A 141 10.71 -15.93 2.28
CA TYR A 141 11.17 -14.62 1.83
C TYR A 141 12.59 -14.65 1.25
N GLU A 142 13.47 -15.55 1.74
CA GLU A 142 14.82 -15.76 1.18
C GLU A 142 14.74 -16.16 -0.31
N HIS A 143 13.79 -16.99 -0.73
CA HIS A 143 13.61 -17.31 -2.15
C HIS A 143 13.21 -16.07 -2.97
N CYS A 144 12.44 -15.15 -2.40
CA CYS A 144 12.14 -13.89 -3.06
C CYS A 144 13.39 -13.00 -3.18
N LEU A 145 14.25 -13.00 -2.14
CA LEU A 145 15.53 -12.27 -2.16
C LEU A 145 16.51 -12.84 -3.19
N ASP A 146 16.53 -14.14 -3.41
CA ASP A 146 17.36 -14.75 -4.45
C ASP A 146 16.96 -14.24 -5.84
N ILE A 147 15.67 -14.10 -6.12
CA ILE A 147 15.20 -13.48 -7.37
C ILE A 147 15.65 -12.03 -7.45
N VAL A 148 15.53 -11.26 -6.36
CA VAL A 148 15.97 -9.86 -6.29
C VAL A 148 17.47 -9.74 -6.58
N ARG A 149 18.29 -10.65 -6.06
CA ARG A 149 19.75 -10.65 -6.24
C ARG A 149 20.18 -11.05 -7.64
N TYR A 150 19.59 -12.11 -8.19
CA TYR A 150 20.15 -12.80 -9.34
C TYR A 150 19.37 -12.62 -10.64
N HIS A 151 18.09 -12.19 -10.59
CA HIS A 151 17.23 -12.16 -11.76
C HIS A 151 16.78 -10.77 -12.19
N GLN A 152 17.21 -9.72 -11.50
CA GLN A 152 16.90 -8.31 -11.80
C GLN A 152 15.40 -8.08 -12.09
N PRO A 153 14.49 -8.42 -11.16
CA PRO A 153 13.07 -8.19 -11.32
C PRO A 153 12.75 -6.69 -11.29
N ASP A 154 11.58 -6.33 -11.81
CA ASP A 154 10.93 -5.08 -11.47
C ASP A 154 10.05 -5.26 -10.25
N ILE A 155 9.33 -6.41 -10.17
CA ILE A 155 8.51 -6.79 -9.04
C ILE A 155 8.67 -8.30 -8.77
N VAL A 156 8.73 -8.68 -7.51
CA VAL A 156 8.56 -10.06 -7.03
C VAL A 156 7.31 -10.09 -6.16
N THR A 157 6.25 -10.77 -6.60
CA THR A 157 5.04 -10.95 -5.80
C THR A 157 5.10 -12.27 -5.02
N PHE A 158 4.45 -12.29 -3.85
CA PHE A 158 4.32 -13.48 -3.02
C PHE A 158 2.98 -13.49 -2.29
N ASN A 159 2.65 -14.61 -1.66
CA ASN A 159 1.43 -14.77 -0.90
C ASN A 159 1.65 -14.40 0.57
N TYR A 160 0.54 -14.15 1.27
CA TYR A 160 0.53 -14.01 2.72
C TYR A 160 -0.12 -15.22 3.38
N VAL A 161 0.23 -15.47 4.62
CA VAL A 161 -0.31 -16.52 5.47
C VAL A 161 -0.82 -15.92 6.78
N LYS A 162 -1.87 -16.51 7.34
CA LYS A 162 -2.47 -16.12 8.63
C LYS A 162 -2.14 -17.09 9.76
N ASN A 163 -1.79 -18.32 9.40
CA ASN A 163 -1.41 -19.36 10.35
C ASN A 163 0.09 -19.66 10.17
N ARG A 164 0.80 -19.87 11.26
CA ARG A 164 2.21 -20.30 11.21
C ARG A 164 2.27 -21.67 10.53
N GLN A 165 2.82 -21.72 9.34
CA GLN A 165 3.19 -22.96 8.67
C GLN A 165 4.70 -23.17 8.83
N THR A 166 5.08 -24.43 9.04
CA THR A 166 6.49 -24.83 9.24
C THR A 166 7.11 -25.40 7.98
N ASP A 167 6.31 -25.88 7.03
CA ASP A 167 6.80 -26.54 5.84
C ASP A 167 6.76 -25.61 4.64
N THR A 168 7.94 -25.30 4.10
CA THR A 168 8.09 -24.56 2.86
C THR A 168 8.39 -25.54 1.73
N PRO A 169 7.50 -25.69 0.74
CA PRO A 169 7.80 -26.50 -0.43
C PRO A 169 8.95 -25.89 -1.23
N PRO A 170 9.70 -26.70 -2.00
CA PRO A 170 10.67 -26.15 -2.94
C PRO A 170 9.96 -25.26 -3.95
N TYR A 171 10.50 -24.05 -4.17
CA TYR A 171 9.93 -23.10 -5.12
C TYR A 171 10.62 -23.24 -6.47
N GLU A 172 9.82 -23.35 -7.52
CA GLU A 172 10.33 -23.24 -8.89
C GLU A 172 10.50 -21.76 -9.26
N LEU A 173 11.54 -21.46 -10.05
CA LEU A 173 11.75 -20.12 -10.58
C LEU A 173 10.69 -19.84 -11.65
N PRO A 174 9.75 -18.89 -11.42
CA PRO A 174 8.73 -18.59 -12.41
C PRO A 174 9.32 -17.82 -13.61
N THR A 175 8.72 -17.99 -14.78
CA THR A 175 9.02 -17.13 -15.93
C THR A 175 8.48 -15.72 -15.69
N PRO A 176 9.29 -14.67 -15.84
CA PRO A 176 8.82 -13.30 -15.63
C PRO A 176 7.82 -12.89 -16.73
N ILE A 177 6.83 -12.11 -16.35
CA ILE A 177 5.82 -11.52 -17.24
C ILE A 177 5.74 -10.02 -17.02
N SER A 178 5.26 -9.27 -18.05
CA SER A 178 5.04 -7.83 -17.89
C SER A 178 3.84 -7.55 -16.97
N GLY A 179 3.80 -6.36 -16.37
CA GLY A 179 2.69 -5.95 -15.51
C GLY A 179 1.36 -5.90 -16.25
N THR A 180 1.37 -5.49 -17.52
CA THR A 180 0.21 -5.53 -18.41
C THR A 180 -0.30 -6.96 -18.59
N ALA A 181 0.60 -7.93 -18.85
CA ALA A 181 0.24 -9.34 -18.97
C ALA A 181 -0.24 -9.91 -17.62
N TYR A 182 0.42 -9.54 -16.51
CA TYR A 182 -0.01 -9.93 -15.15
C TYR A 182 -1.45 -9.48 -14.90
N MET A 183 -1.74 -8.20 -15.07
CA MET A 183 -3.06 -7.63 -14.79
C MET A 183 -4.14 -8.13 -15.75
N SER A 184 -3.79 -8.53 -16.96
CA SER A 184 -4.71 -9.11 -17.93
C SER A 184 -5.11 -10.55 -17.58
N ASN A 185 -4.18 -11.34 -17.02
CA ASN A 185 -4.35 -12.79 -16.84
C ASN A 185 -4.57 -13.20 -15.38
N HIS A 186 -4.08 -12.41 -14.41
CA HIS A 186 -4.18 -12.71 -12.99
C HIS A 186 -5.07 -11.70 -12.24
N ASN A 187 -5.60 -12.12 -11.11
CA ASN A 187 -6.25 -11.19 -10.20
C ASN A 187 -5.17 -10.44 -9.41
N LEU A 188 -5.23 -9.13 -9.51
CA LEU A 188 -4.34 -8.28 -8.73
C LEU A 188 -4.89 -8.14 -7.31
N HIS A 189 -4.06 -8.46 -6.31
CA HIS A 189 -4.34 -8.14 -4.93
C HIS A 189 -3.76 -6.76 -4.63
N GLY A 190 -4.60 -5.83 -4.19
CA GLY A 190 -4.17 -4.52 -3.77
C GLY A 190 -3.62 -4.57 -2.35
N SER A 191 -2.41 -5.09 -2.18
CA SER A 191 -1.69 -5.11 -0.91
C SER A 191 -0.26 -4.72 -1.17
N ALA A 192 0.14 -3.54 -0.71
CA ALA A 192 1.50 -3.03 -0.91
C ALA A 192 2.57 -3.89 -0.20
N CYS A 193 2.15 -4.66 0.83
CA CYS A 193 3.04 -5.52 1.60
C CYS A 193 3.33 -6.87 0.92
N SER A 194 2.58 -7.25 -0.13
CA SER A 194 2.67 -8.57 -0.79
C SER A 194 3.64 -8.63 -1.97
N TYR A 195 4.53 -7.67 -2.09
CA TYR A 195 5.55 -7.66 -3.15
C TYR A 195 6.75 -6.79 -2.81
N ILE A 196 7.92 -7.16 -3.36
CA ILE A 196 9.12 -6.34 -3.43
C ILE A 196 9.16 -5.68 -4.80
N PHE A 197 9.47 -4.40 -4.89
CA PHE A 197 9.55 -3.70 -6.17
C PHE A 197 10.83 -2.88 -6.32
N ARG A 198 11.31 -2.78 -7.55
CA ARG A 198 12.46 -1.94 -7.89
C ARG A 198 12.11 -0.46 -7.69
N SER A 199 12.92 0.26 -6.93
CA SER A 199 12.64 1.67 -6.60
C SER A 199 12.54 2.57 -7.84
N SER A 200 13.29 2.28 -8.90
CA SER A 200 13.30 3.10 -10.13
C SER A 200 11.98 3.07 -10.91
N ILE A 201 11.19 1.96 -10.85
CA ILE A 201 9.91 1.91 -11.56
C ILE A 201 8.82 2.77 -10.91
N ARG A 202 9.01 3.12 -9.63
CA ARG A 202 8.07 4.02 -8.94
C ARG A 202 8.00 5.39 -9.62
N GLY A 203 9.14 5.98 -10.02
CA GLY A 203 9.19 7.35 -10.51
C GLY A 203 8.57 8.31 -9.49
N THR A 204 7.56 9.08 -9.90
CA THR A 204 6.81 10.02 -9.06
C THR A 204 5.56 9.44 -8.41
N LEU A 205 5.31 8.13 -8.55
CA LEU A 205 4.12 7.49 -7.98
C LEU A 205 4.16 7.56 -6.45
N GLN A 206 3.05 7.95 -5.86
CA GLN A 206 2.83 8.07 -4.42
C GLN A 206 1.44 7.53 -4.06
N PHE A 207 1.26 7.15 -2.82
CA PHE A 207 -0.07 6.92 -2.26
C PHE A 207 -0.81 8.24 -2.15
N THR A 208 -2.10 8.28 -2.47
CA THR A 208 -2.91 9.51 -2.38
C THR A 208 -3.20 9.82 -0.91
N PRO A 209 -2.75 10.98 -0.37
CA PRO A 209 -3.10 11.38 0.99
C PRO A 209 -4.62 11.49 1.17
N GLY A 210 -5.11 11.10 2.36
CA GLY A 210 -6.54 11.15 2.70
C GLY A 210 -7.34 9.93 2.28
N ILE A 211 -6.84 9.05 1.41
CA ILE A 211 -7.42 7.73 1.17
C ILE A 211 -6.96 6.80 2.29
N VAL A 212 -7.90 6.43 3.16
CA VAL A 212 -7.68 5.57 4.33
C VAL A 212 -7.99 4.10 4.01
N TYR A 213 -8.88 3.87 3.03
CA TYR A 213 -9.30 2.53 2.61
C TYR A 213 -9.10 2.35 1.12
N GLY A 214 -8.26 1.39 0.76
CA GLY A 214 -8.00 1.03 -0.64
C GLY A 214 -6.93 1.89 -1.31
N GLU A 215 -6.07 2.52 -0.54
CA GLU A 215 -4.88 3.22 -1.03
C GLU A 215 -3.96 2.29 -1.83
N ASP A 216 -3.87 1.03 -1.39
CA ASP A 216 -3.12 -0.03 -2.07
C ASP A 216 -3.75 -0.41 -3.40
N GLU A 217 -5.09 -0.38 -3.49
CA GLU A 217 -5.85 -0.65 -4.70
C GLU A 217 -5.68 0.44 -5.77
N GLU A 218 -5.26 1.63 -5.36
CA GLU A 218 -4.88 2.72 -6.26
C GLU A 218 -3.41 2.63 -6.67
N PHE A 219 -2.51 2.42 -5.71
CA PHE A 219 -1.06 2.44 -5.92
C PHE A 219 -0.59 1.22 -6.74
N THR A 220 -0.99 0.02 -6.34
CA THR A 220 -0.48 -1.25 -6.89
C THR A 220 -0.71 -1.38 -8.40
N PRO A 221 -1.90 -1.17 -8.98
CA PRO A 221 -2.07 -1.30 -10.44
C PRO A 221 -1.24 -0.28 -11.22
N GLN A 222 -1.03 0.92 -10.70
CA GLN A 222 -0.20 1.93 -11.35
C GLN A 222 1.29 1.53 -11.35
N LEU A 223 1.76 0.93 -10.25
CA LEU A 223 3.12 0.41 -10.16
C LEU A 223 3.31 -0.79 -11.10
N PHE A 224 2.36 -1.72 -11.14
CA PHE A 224 2.43 -2.91 -11.96
C PHE A 224 2.47 -2.58 -13.46
N LEU A 225 1.69 -1.60 -13.93
CA LEU A 225 1.74 -1.16 -15.33
C LEU A 225 3.12 -0.65 -15.78
N ARG A 226 4.00 -0.29 -14.85
CA ARG A 226 5.37 0.18 -15.12
C ARG A 226 6.40 -0.95 -15.13
N ALA A 227 6.00 -2.17 -14.78
CA ALA A 227 6.89 -3.30 -14.63
C ALA A 227 6.93 -4.15 -15.92
N GLU A 228 8.13 -4.46 -16.39
CA GLU A 228 8.35 -5.36 -17.52
C GLU A 228 8.69 -6.79 -17.06
N ARG A 229 9.18 -6.95 -15.84
CA ARG A 229 9.64 -8.22 -15.30
C ARG A 229 9.07 -8.48 -13.90
N ILE A 230 7.87 -9.08 -13.87
CA ILE A 230 7.23 -9.53 -12.63
C ILE A 230 7.46 -11.03 -12.48
N PHE A 231 8.05 -11.43 -11.36
CA PHE A 231 8.16 -12.81 -10.92
C PHE A 231 7.04 -13.09 -9.92
N LYS A 232 6.10 -13.96 -10.31
CA LYS A 232 4.99 -14.35 -9.44
C LYS A 232 5.37 -15.61 -8.67
N MET A 233 5.74 -15.44 -7.41
CA MET A 233 6.04 -16.54 -6.50
C MET A 233 4.75 -17.05 -5.85
N ASP A 234 4.68 -18.36 -5.65
CA ASP A 234 3.63 -18.97 -4.82
C ASP A 234 4.09 -19.14 -3.35
N ALA A 235 5.19 -18.43 -2.98
CA ALA A 235 5.76 -18.42 -1.67
C ALA A 235 4.87 -17.69 -0.67
N GLU A 236 4.59 -18.28 0.49
CA GLU A 236 3.91 -17.64 1.62
C GLU A 236 4.95 -16.87 2.46
N ALA A 237 5.41 -15.74 1.90
CA ALA A 237 6.58 -15.02 2.42
C ALA A 237 6.23 -13.89 3.41
N TYR A 238 4.96 -13.64 3.64
CA TYR A 238 4.47 -12.59 4.52
C TYR A 238 3.44 -13.14 5.50
N TYR A 239 3.64 -12.92 6.80
CA TYR A 239 2.65 -13.26 7.81
C TYR A 239 1.77 -12.07 8.12
N TYR A 240 0.48 -12.21 7.83
CA TYR A 240 -0.55 -11.24 8.14
C TYR A 240 -1.20 -11.57 9.49
N ARG A 241 -0.98 -10.70 10.48
CA ARG A 241 -1.55 -10.85 11.82
C ARG A 241 -3.02 -10.40 11.84
N GLU A 242 -3.90 -11.24 12.37
CA GLU A 242 -5.26 -10.82 12.66
C GLU A 242 -5.26 -9.97 13.94
N ASN A 243 -5.31 -8.65 13.75
CA ASN A 243 -5.35 -7.69 14.85
C ASN A 243 -6.79 -7.19 15.04
N PRO A 244 -7.46 -7.47 16.17
CA PRO A 244 -8.80 -6.99 16.46
C PRO A 244 -8.93 -5.47 16.45
N ASN A 245 -7.83 -4.75 16.72
CA ASN A 245 -7.78 -3.29 16.73
C ASN A 245 -7.48 -2.68 15.35
N SER A 246 -7.31 -3.50 14.32
CA SER A 246 -7.08 -3.03 12.95
C SER A 246 -8.23 -2.13 12.48
N VAL A 247 -7.87 -1.10 11.72
CA VAL A 247 -8.81 -0.15 11.09
C VAL A 247 -9.89 -0.87 10.26
N THR A 248 -9.60 -2.08 9.77
CA THR A 248 -10.52 -2.88 8.96
C THR A 248 -11.59 -3.63 9.77
N HIS A 249 -11.40 -3.83 11.08
CA HIS A 249 -12.30 -4.63 11.92
C HIS A 249 -13.36 -3.79 12.65
N GLN A 250 -13.08 -2.56 13.01
CA GLN A 250 -14.02 -1.69 13.74
C GLN A 250 -14.79 -0.79 12.77
N MET A 251 -15.95 -1.25 12.30
CA MET A 251 -16.74 -0.59 11.26
C MET A 251 -18.04 -0.02 11.82
N ASP A 252 -18.01 1.24 12.27
CA ASP A 252 -19.19 2.05 12.53
C ASP A 252 -19.77 2.66 11.22
N HIS A 253 -20.88 3.38 11.32
CA HIS A 253 -21.55 3.98 10.17
C HIS A 253 -20.70 4.99 9.41
N GLU A 254 -19.87 5.76 10.12
CA GLU A 254 -19.01 6.79 9.55
C GLU A 254 -17.86 6.14 8.77
N LYS A 255 -17.19 5.17 9.38
CA LYS A 255 -16.12 4.37 8.73
C LYS A 255 -16.62 3.61 7.50
N ILE A 256 -17.85 3.05 7.58
CA ILE A 256 -18.49 2.41 6.42
C ILE A 256 -18.70 3.44 5.30
N SER A 257 -19.19 4.64 5.61
CA SER A 257 -19.38 5.68 4.59
C SER A 257 -18.05 6.08 3.97
N GLN A 258 -17.04 6.36 4.79
CA GLN A 258 -15.69 6.71 4.34
C GLN A 258 -15.09 5.62 3.46
N LYS A 259 -15.18 4.34 3.86
CA LYS A 259 -14.69 3.22 3.05
C LYS A 259 -15.36 3.16 1.68
N MET A 260 -16.69 3.39 1.62
CA MET A 260 -17.41 3.39 0.36
C MET A 260 -17.02 4.60 -0.51
N ASP A 261 -16.83 5.77 0.08
CA ASP A 261 -16.45 6.97 -0.65
C ASP A 261 -15.01 6.87 -1.14
N ASN A 262 -14.06 6.41 -0.32
CA ASN A 262 -12.67 6.14 -0.75
C ASN A 262 -12.62 5.08 -1.87
N SER A 263 -13.38 3.98 -1.75
CA SER A 263 -13.43 2.96 -2.81
C SER A 263 -13.89 3.53 -4.15
N LEU A 264 -14.88 4.42 -4.15
CA LEU A 264 -15.33 5.07 -5.38
C LEU A 264 -14.27 6.05 -5.90
N GLU A 265 -13.63 6.81 -5.02
CA GLU A 265 -12.58 7.77 -5.37
C GLU A 265 -11.39 7.07 -6.05
N VAL A 266 -10.92 5.95 -5.48
CA VAL A 266 -9.87 5.10 -6.08
C VAL A 266 -10.25 4.65 -7.50
N ILE A 267 -11.48 4.15 -7.68
CA ILE A 267 -11.97 3.73 -9.01
C ILE A 267 -11.93 4.91 -10.00
N LEU A 268 -12.35 6.10 -9.57
CA LEU A 268 -12.37 7.28 -10.42
C LEU A 268 -10.97 7.81 -10.74
N HIS A 269 -10.03 7.70 -9.79
CA HIS A 269 -8.63 8.04 -10.03
C HIS A 269 -8.02 7.12 -11.09
N LEU A 270 -8.22 5.81 -10.96
CA LEU A 270 -7.75 4.85 -11.95
C LEU A 270 -8.43 5.08 -13.33
N GLN A 271 -9.71 5.42 -13.36
CA GLN A 271 -10.43 5.71 -14.59
C GLN A 271 -9.83 6.91 -15.34
N LYS A 272 -9.43 7.97 -14.64
CA LYS A 272 -8.78 9.15 -15.24
C LYS A 272 -7.44 8.84 -15.92
N LEU A 273 -6.81 7.71 -15.58
CA LEU A 273 -5.55 7.29 -16.19
C LEU A 273 -5.76 6.62 -17.56
N LEU A 274 -6.94 6.07 -17.84
CA LEU A 274 -7.19 5.30 -19.07
C LEU A 274 -6.86 6.07 -20.34
N ASP A 275 -7.12 7.37 -20.37
CA ASP A 275 -6.86 8.21 -21.54
C ASP A 275 -5.38 8.61 -21.68
N LYS A 276 -4.57 8.35 -20.66
CA LYS A 276 -3.16 8.77 -20.57
C LYS A 276 -2.17 7.63 -20.81
N ILE A 277 -2.65 6.40 -20.97
CA ILE A 277 -1.82 5.19 -21.08
C ILE A 277 -2.03 4.49 -22.42
N PRO A 278 -1.06 3.67 -22.90
CA PRO A 278 -1.16 2.89 -24.14
C PRO A 278 -2.36 1.91 -24.14
N VAL A 279 -2.78 1.48 -25.34
CA VAL A 279 -4.00 0.66 -25.51
C VAL A 279 -3.94 -0.67 -24.77
N ALA A 280 -2.79 -1.36 -24.79
CA ALA A 280 -2.64 -2.64 -24.09
C ALA A 280 -2.78 -2.48 -22.57
N GLU A 281 -2.13 -1.47 -22.00
CA GLU A 281 -2.22 -1.12 -20.59
C GLU A 281 -3.63 -0.66 -20.20
N ARG A 282 -4.30 0.07 -21.11
CA ARG A 282 -5.70 0.50 -20.94
C ARG A 282 -6.65 -0.69 -20.76
N GLN A 283 -6.45 -1.76 -21.54
CA GLN A 283 -7.28 -2.97 -21.40
C GLN A 283 -7.06 -3.65 -20.04
N ALA A 284 -5.81 -3.78 -19.61
CA ALA A 284 -5.44 -4.35 -18.33
C ALA A 284 -6.00 -3.54 -17.15
N LEU A 285 -5.86 -2.21 -17.19
CA LEU A 285 -6.40 -1.32 -16.17
C LEU A 285 -7.94 -1.30 -16.17
N SER A 286 -8.59 -1.36 -17.34
CA SER A 286 -10.06 -1.44 -17.45
C SER A 286 -10.60 -2.72 -16.80
N ARG A 287 -9.87 -3.85 -16.92
CA ARG A 287 -10.21 -5.08 -16.20
C ARG A 287 -10.19 -4.86 -14.69
N ARG A 288 -9.14 -4.20 -14.17
CA ARG A 288 -9.03 -3.89 -12.73
C ARG A 288 -10.14 -2.97 -12.26
N ILE A 289 -10.42 -1.90 -12.98
CA ILE A 289 -11.51 -0.96 -12.69
C ILE A 289 -12.86 -1.70 -12.64
N ALA A 290 -13.12 -2.62 -13.56
CA ALA A 290 -14.34 -3.40 -13.55
C ALA A 290 -14.46 -4.33 -12.32
N GLN A 291 -13.34 -4.95 -11.91
CA GLN A 291 -13.28 -5.76 -10.69
C GLN A 291 -13.52 -4.91 -9.43
N LEU A 292 -12.85 -3.77 -9.32
CA LEU A 292 -13.06 -2.83 -8.19
C LEU A 292 -14.50 -2.28 -8.15
N SER A 293 -15.10 -2.03 -9.32
CA SER A 293 -16.51 -1.62 -9.40
C SER A 293 -17.45 -2.72 -8.93
N MET A 294 -17.14 -3.99 -9.22
CA MET A 294 -17.86 -5.14 -8.66
C MET A 294 -17.67 -5.20 -7.14
N ASP A 295 -16.42 -5.08 -6.66
CA ASP A 295 -16.11 -5.17 -5.22
C ASP A 295 -16.75 -4.01 -4.44
N TYR A 296 -16.83 -2.80 -5.02
CA TYR A 296 -17.60 -1.69 -4.47
C TYR A 296 -19.08 -2.05 -4.24
N LEU A 297 -19.73 -2.71 -5.22
CA LEU A 297 -21.11 -3.16 -5.07
C LEU A 297 -21.25 -4.31 -4.06
N VAL A 298 -20.32 -5.27 -4.06
CA VAL A 298 -20.26 -6.37 -3.08
C VAL A 298 -20.11 -5.83 -1.66
N ASN A 299 -19.20 -4.89 -1.45
CA ASN A 299 -18.97 -4.24 -0.15
C ASN A 299 -20.19 -3.43 0.29
N ASN A 300 -20.88 -2.75 -0.64
CA ASN A 300 -22.13 -2.07 -0.33
C ASN A 300 -23.20 -3.04 0.19
N ILE A 301 -23.32 -4.23 -0.44
CA ILE A 301 -24.25 -5.29 0.02
C ILE A 301 -23.83 -5.75 1.43
N ARG A 302 -22.56 -6.10 1.64
CA ARG A 302 -22.05 -6.62 2.92
C ARG A 302 -22.23 -5.62 4.07
N LEU A 303 -21.85 -4.38 3.84
CA LEU A 303 -21.78 -3.37 4.90
C LEU A 303 -23.13 -2.72 5.21
N LYS A 304 -23.99 -2.54 4.19
CA LYS A 304 -25.27 -1.83 4.35
C LYS A 304 -26.49 -2.75 4.28
N HIS A 305 -26.37 -3.91 3.66
CA HIS A 305 -27.41 -4.94 3.50
C HIS A 305 -28.79 -4.37 3.14
N SER A 306 -28.83 -3.43 2.20
CA SER A 306 -30.04 -2.67 1.82
C SER A 306 -30.17 -2.53 0.32
N LEU A 307 -31.32 -2.85 -0.23
CA LEU A 307 -31.61 -2.67 -1.65
C LEU A 307 -31.59 -1.18 -2.06
N ILE A 308 -32.03 -0.30 -1.17
CA ILE A 308 -32.01 1.16 -1.42
C ILE A 308 -30.55 1.62 -1.54
N ALA A 309 -29.69 1.20 -0.60
CA ALA A 309 -28.28 1.55 -0.62
C ALA A 309 -27.57 0.98 -1.87
N LEU A 310 -27.87 -0.27 -2.24
CA LEU A 310 -27.35 -0.90 -3.45
C LEU A 310 -27.75 -0.15 -4.72
N ASN A 311 -29.04 0.21 -4.84
CA ASN A 311 -29.51 0.99 -6.00
C ASN A 311 -28.87 2.38 -6.05
N HIS A 312 -28.61 3.01 -4.90
CA HIS A 312 -27.86 4.27 -4.83
C HIS A 312 -26.41 4.09 -5.29
N ALA A 313 -25.73 3.04 -4.86
CA ALA A 313 -24.37 2.71 -5.30
C ALA A 313 -24.33 2.47 -6.83
N ILE A 314 -25.28 1.72 -7.37
CA ILE A 314 -25.43 1.53 -8.82
C ILE A 314 -25.62 2.87 -9.55
N LYS A 315 -26.45 3.77 -9.01
CA LYS A 315 -26.66 5.10 -9.57
C LYS A 315 -25.36 5.93 -9.57
N LYS A 316 -24.56 5.87 -8.49
CA LYS A 316 -23.24 6.51 -8.43
C LYS A 316 -22.33 5.98 -9.55
N LEU A 317 -22.18 4.66 -9.70
CA LEU A 317 -21.35 4.07 -10.77
C LEU A 317 -21.85 4.44 -12.17
N ARG A 318 -23.18 4.43 -12.39
CA ARG A 318 -23.79 4.81 -13.68
C ARG A 318 -23.47 6.25 -14.08
N LYS A 319 -23.47 7.17 -13.11
CA LYS A 319 -23.12 8.59 -13.35
C LYS A 319 -21.72 8.75 -13.93
N HIS A 320 -20.81 7.81 -13.62
CA HIS A 320 -19.41 7.83 -14.06
C HIS A 320 -19.13 6.84 -15.21
N GLY A 321 -20.17 6.26 -15.84
CA GLY A 321 -20.01 5.31 -16.94
C GLY A 321 -19.46 3.94 -16.52
N LEU A 322 -19.43 3.63 -15.22
CA LEU A 322 -18.91 2.39 -14.65
C LEU A 322 -19.99 1.29 -14.48
N TYR A 323 -21.22 1.61 -14.80
CA TYR A 323 -22.35 0.67 -14.79
C TYR A 323 -23.21 0.89 -16.05
N PRO A 324 -23.66 -0.20 -16.75
CA PRO A 324 -23.50 -1.61 -16.38
C PRO A 324 -22.04 -2.07 -16.37
N LEU A 325 -21.75 -3.07 -15.53
CA LEU A 325 -20.42 -3.67 -15.50
C LEU A 325 -20.09 -4.25 -16.89
N PRO A 326 -18.84 -4.11 -17.40
CA PRO A 326 -18.44 -4.57 -18.73
C PRO A 326 -18.80 -6.03 -18.99
N ASP A 327 -19.30 -6.32 -20.21
CA ASP A 327 -19.62 -7.68 -20.64
C ASP A 327 -18.35 -8.43 -21.05
N LYS A 328 -17.59 -8.85 -20.04
CA LYS A 328 -16.34 -9.60 -20.16
C LYS A 328 -16.32 -10.75 -19.16
N GLU A 329 -15.62 -11.82 -19.50
CA GLU A 329 -15.46 -13.01 -18.66
C GLU A 329 -14.14 -12.96 -17.89
N TYR A 330 -13.99 -12.01 -16.99
CA TYR A 330 -12.75 -11.85 -16.22
C TYR A 330 -12.51 -12.99 -15.22
N THR A 331 -13.54 -13.39 -14.51
CA THR A 331 -13.55 -14.54 -13.60
C THR A 331 -14.98 -15.12 -13.53
N LYS A 332 -15.11 -16.39 -13.11
CA LYS A 332 -16.43 -17.02 -12.87
C LYS A 332 -17.27 -16.19 -11.90
N LYS A 333 -16.65 -15.70 -10.81
CA LYS A 333 -17.30 -14.84 -9.80
C LYS A 333 -17.81 -13.53 -10.42
N TYR A 334 -16.97 -12.87 -11.20
CA TYR A 334 -17.34 -11.61 -11.88
C TYR A 334 -18.51 -11.82 -12.83
N THR A 335 -18.42 -12.82 -13.70
CA THR A 335 -19.47 -13.12 -14.69
C THR A 335 -20.82 -13.43 -14.04
N MET A 336 -20.81 -14.24 -12.98
CA MET A 336 -22.04 -14.55 -12.22
C MET A 336 -22.61 -13.28 -11.56
N PHE A 337 -21.79 -12.53 -10.86
CA PHE A 337 -22.19 -11.29 -10.18
C PHE A 337 -22.78 -10.29 -11.17
N ARG A 338 -22.10 -10.05 -12.29
CA ARG A 338 -22.53 -9.13 -13.36
C ARG A 338 -23.93 -9.47 -13.89
N LYS A 339 -24.20 -10.76 -14.15
CA LYS A 339 -25.52 -11.21 -14.62
C LYS A 339 -26.60 -10.96 -13.57
N MET A 340 -26.32 -11.24 -12.29
CA MET A 340 -27.28 -11.07 -11.21
C MET A 340 -27.57 -9.59 -10.90
N ILE A 341 -26.53 -8.75 -10.81
CA ILE A 341 -26.70 -7.34 -10.41
C ILE A 341 -27.51 -6.52 -11.43
N GLY A 342 -27.55 -6.96 -12.68
CA GLY A 342 -28.29 -6.33 -13.77
C GLY A 342 -29.82 -6.40 -13.62
N THR A 343 -30.36 -7.37 -12.87
CA THR A 343 -31.81 -7.62 -12.72
C THR A 343 -32.29 -7.35 -11.31
N TYR A 344 -33.56 -7.01 -11.14
CA TYR A 344 -34.18 -6.83 -9.82
C TYR A 344 -34.12 -8.11 -8.96
N VAL A 345 -34.53 -9.22 -9.54
CA VAL A 345 -34.51 -10.53 -8.87
C VAL A 345 -33.08 -10.92 -8.48
N GLY A 346 -32.13 -10.71 -9.37
CA GLY A 346 -30.72 -10.99 -9.06
C GLY A 346 -30.18 -10.13 -7.93
N ARG A 347 -30.56 -8.84 -7.83
CA ARG A 347 -30.19 -7.97 -6.69
C ARG A 347 -30.75 -8.47 -5.37
N MET A 348 -32.00 -8.93 -5.36
CA MET A 348 -32.62 -9.54 -4.18
C MET A 348 -31.89 -10.82 -3.77
N ALA A 349 -31.53 -11.67 -4.74
CA ALA A 349 -30.78 -12.89 -4.49
C ALA A 349 -29.37 -12.57 -3.95
N LEU A 350 -28.66 -11.58 -4.51
CA LEU A 350 -27.36 -11.14 -4.00
C LEU A 350 -27.43 -10.65 -2.55
N LEU A 351 -28.49 -9.90 -2.18
CA LEU A 351 -28.71 -9.49 -0.79
C LEU A 351 -28.97 -10.71 0.13
N PHE A 352 -29.59 -11.76 -0.36
CA PHE A 352 -29.82 -12.95 0.43
C PHE A 352 -28.55 -13.81 0.60
N PHE A 353 -27.77 -14.00 -0.46
CA PHE A 353 -26.59 -14.89 -0.45
C PHE A 353 -25.33 -14.25 0.10
N ILE A 354 -25.15 -12.93 -0.07
CA ILE A 354 -24.00 -12.20 0.47
C ILE A 354 -24.37 -11.75 1.88
N LYS A 355 -23.94 -12.53 2.86
CA LYS A 355 -24.14 -12.23 4.29
C LYS A 355 -23.33 -11.01 4.74
N LYS A 356 -23.84 -10.39 5.80
CA LYS A 356 -23.20 -9.28 6.51
C LYS A 356 -21.87 -9.70 7.13
#